data_6f2fab1a37ff6a42d9260be5421e61c0
#
_entry.id   6f2fab1a37ff6a42d9260be5421e61c0
#
_cell.length_a   1.000
_cell.length_b   1.000
_cell.length_c   1.000
_cell.angle_alpha   90.00
_cell.angle_beta   90.00
_cell.angle_gamma   90.00
#
_symmetry.space_group_name_H-M   'P 1'
#
loop_
_entity.id
_entity.type
_entity.pdbx_description
1 polymer ?
#
loop_
_entity_poly.entity_id
_entity_poly.type
_entity_poly.pdbx_seq_one_letter_code
_entity_poly.pdbx_strand_id
1 'polypeptide(L)'
;GEWEPPMMWAANYAGPMYGFQTYSKTPLMLSMLGGIVGDSAVQRAISEYTETWRFKHPSPWDFVFFMNNALRQDLGWFWYYWLWTTESVDGSIESVTTSDSHTTVTVRQDGQMPSPVVLEVQFAPSGPAIEPMPNARMIDDATAIVTWPVDVWFGGSRTFDAELDFGPRAIQKITLDPAGRFPDRDPSDNEWSSPPGE
;
A
#
# COMPACT_ATOMS: atom_id res chain seq x y z
N GLY A 1 -20.71 -3.02 -15.96
CA GLY A 1 -19.97 -2.09 -15.13
C GLY A 1 -20.00 -0.69 -15.75
N GLU A 2 -20.15 0.31 -14.96
CA GLU A 2 -20.08 1.68 -15.44
C GLU A 2 -18.66 1.94 -15.91
N TRP A 3 -18.52 2.62 -17.06
CA TRP A 3 -17.22 2.95 -17.61
C TRP A 3 -16.57 4.06 -16.79
N GLU A 4 -15.41 3.79 -16.20
CA GLU A 4 -14.57 4.75 -15.48
C GLU A 4 -13.45 5.23 -16.41
N PRO A 5 -13.36 6.54 -16.72
CA PRO A 5 -12.25 7.05 -17.51
C PRO A 5 -10.97 7.18 -16.66
N PRO A 6 -9.77 7.11 -17.29
CA PRO A 6 -8.54 7.50 -16.63
C PRO A 6 -8.61 8.92 -16.08
N MET A 7 -7.99 9.16 -14.90
CA MET A 7 -8.07 10.41 -14.17
C MET A 7 -7.61 11.63 -14.99
N MET A 8 -6.59 11.47 -15.82
CA MET A 8 -6.09 12.54 -16.72
C MET A 8 -7.11 13.07 -17.71
N TRP A 9 -8.15 12.29 -18.00
CA TRP A 9 -9.17 12.67 -18.97
C TRP A 9 -10.47 13.15 -18.31
N ALA A 10 -10.50 13.19 -16.98
CA ALA A 10 -11.70 13.56 -16.23
C ALA A 10 -12.22 14.94 -16.58
N ALA A 11 -11.34 15.90 -16.92
CA ALA A 11 -11.73 17.24 -17.36
C ALA A 11 -12.57 17.27 -18.65
N ASN A 12 -12.52 16.17 -19.46
CA ASN A 12 -13.30 16.05 -20.68
C ASN A 12 -14.72 15.49 -20.43
N TYR A 13 -15.02 15.12 -19.20
CA TYR A 13 -16.29 14.52 -18.82
C TYR A 13 -17.04 15.45 -17.87
N ALA A 14 -18.27 15.79 -18.24
CA ALA A 14 -19.18 16.50 -17.36
C ALA A 14 -19.97 15.50 -16.49
N GLY A 15 -20.30 15.90 -15.26
CA GLY A 15 -21.18 15.12 -14.41
C GLY A 15 -20.51 14.32 -13.29
N PRO A 16 -21.13 13.20 -12.81
CA PRO A 16 -20.67 12.50 -11.61
C PRO A 16 -19.23 11.99 -11.66
N MET A 17 -18.77 11.54 -12.84
CA MET A 17 -17.41 11.02 -13.00
C MET A 17 -16.34 12.09 -12.79
N TYR A 18 -16.58 13.35 -13.21
CA TYR A 18 -15.67 14.44 -12.89
C TYR A 18 -15.53 14.65 -11.39
N GLY A 19 -16.66 14.67 -10.67
CA GLY A 19 -16.69 14.80 -9.21
C GLY A 19 -15.97 13.65 -8.52
N PHE A 20 -16.22 12.41 -8.96
CA PHE A 20 -15.57 11.23 -8.42
C PHE A 20 -14.04 11.29 -8.60
N GLN A 21 -13.55 11.55 -9.80
CA GLN A 21 -12.11 11.61 -10.10
C GLN A 21 -11.42 12.73 -9.30
N THR A 22 -12.07 13.90 -9.20
CA THR A 22 -11.47 15.08 -8.59
C THR A 22 -11.52 15.05 -7.06
N TYR A 23 -12.67 14.69 -6.48
CA TYR A 23 -12.90 14.83 -5.05
C TYR A 23 -12.83 13.54 -4.25
N SER A 24 -12.91 12.37 -4.90
CA SER A 24 -12.80 11.08 -4.22
C SER A 24 -11.49 10.39 -4.54
N LYS A 25 -11.15 10.23 -5.81
CA LYS A 25 -9.96 9.48 -6.23
C LYS A 25 -8.65 10.23 -5.96
N THR A 26 -8.62 11.55 -6.11
CA THR A 26 -7.42 12.36 -5.83
C THR A 26 -6.96 12.29 -4.37
N PRO A 27 -7.83 12.48 -3.35
CA PRO A 27 -7.43 12.28 -1.96
C PRO A 27 -6.94 10.86 -1.66
N LEU A 28 -7.56 9.85 -2.27
CA LEU A 28 -7.15 8.45 -2.11
C LEU A 28 -5.75 8.21 -2.68
N MET A 29 -5.46 8.75 -3.87
CA MET A 29 -4.12 8.74 -4.47
C MET A 29 -3.08 9.37 -3.53
N LEU A 30 -3.36 10.53 -2.97
CA LEU A 30 -2.43 11.18 -2.03
C LEU A 30 -2.29 10.40 -0.71
N SER A 31 -3.35 9.76 -0.24
CA SER A 31 -3.31 8.87 0.93
C SER A 31 -2.42 7.65 0.67
N MET A 32 -2.57 6.99 -0.48
CA MET A 32 -1.69 5.89 -0.89
C MET A 32 -0.24 6.34 -1.00
N LEU A 33 0.01 7.50 -1.64
CA LEU A 33 1.36 8.07 -1.72
C LEU A 33 1.97 8.28 -0.32
N GLY A 34 1.17 8.78 0.64
CA GLY A 34 1.57 8.92 2.03
C GLY A 34 1.93 7.59 2.69
N GLY A 35 1.25 6.50 2.32
CA GLY A 35 1.59 5.13 2.76
C GLY A 35 2.93 4.63 2.22
N ILE A 36 3.35 5.13 1.05
CA ILE A 36 4.59 4.74 0.38
C ILE A 36 5.79 5.56 0.88
N VAL A 37 5.66 6.89 0.92
CA VAL A 37 6.79 7.80 1.18
C VAL A 37 6.71 8.52 2.52
N GLY A 38 5.64 8.33 3.27
CA GLY A 38 5.33 9.00 4.53
C GLY A 38 4.46 10.25 4.37
N ASP A 39 3.40 10.37 5.19
CA ASP A 39 2.42 11.47 5.14
C ASP A 39 3.05 12.85 5.25
N SER A 40 3.98 13.02 6.18
CA SER A 40 4.65 14.32 6.37
C SER A 40 5.52 14.73 5.18
N ALA A 41 6.07 13.77 4.44
CA ALA A 41 6.80 14.06 3.20
C ALA A 41 5.85 14.56 2.10
N VAL A 42 4.70 13.89 1.94
CA VAL A 42 3.66 14.31 0.98
C VAL A 42 3.14 15.71 1.33
N GLN A 43 2.82 15.97 2.60
CA GLN A 43 2.35 17.28 3.05
C GLN A 43 3.35 18.41 2.74
N ARG A 44 4.64 18.18 3.02
CA ARG A 44 5.69 19.14 2.67
C ARG A 44 5.78 19.37 1.16
N ALA A 45 5.80 18.30 0.36
CA ALA A 45 5.89 18.40 -1.09
C ALA A 45 4.69 19.16 -1.70
N ILE A 46 3.46 18.92 -1.20
CA ILE A 46 2.26 19.67 -1.63
C ILE A 46 2.35 21.14 -1.23
N SER A 47 2.84 21.45 -0.03
CA SER A 47 3.04 22.84 0.42
C SER A 47 4.06 23.56 -0.46
N GLU A 48 5.20 22.94 -0.74
CA GLU A 48 6.24 23.49 -1.63
C GLU A 48 5.74 23.65 -3.07
N TYR A 49 4.95 22.70 -3.56
CA TYR A 49 4.29 22.80 -4.87
C TYR A 49 3.36 24.02 -4.92
N THR A 50 2.52 24.19 -3.90
CA THR A 50 1.57 25.31 -3.81
C THR A 50 2.30 26.66 -3.81
N GLU A 51 3.38 26.80 -3.03
CA GLU A 51 4.17 28.04 -3.01
C GLU A 51 4.87 28.32 -4.35
N THR A 52 5.38 27.27 -4.98
CA THR A 52 6.11 27.39 -6.27
C THR A 52 5.17 27.79 -7.43
N TRP A 53 3.97 27.22 -7.43
CA TRP A 53 3.03 27.31 -8.54
C TRP A 53 1.85 28.26 -8.30
N ARG A 54 1.74 28.86 -7.11
CA ARG A 54 0.66 29.81 -6.81
C ARG A 54 0.62 30.94 -7.86
N PHE A 55 -0.59 31.24 -8.31
CA PHE A 55 -0.87 32.23 -9.37
C PHE A 55 -0.26 31.90 -10.75
N LYS A 56 0.19 30.65 -10.97
CA LYS A 56 0.64 30.15 -12.25
C LYS A 56 -0.35 29.09 -12.76
N HIS A 57 -0.11 28.57 -13.96
CA HIS A 57 -0.95 27.57 -14.61
C HIS A 57 -0.11 26.30 -14.89
N PRO A 58 0.17 25.48 -13.88
CA PRO A 58 0.94 24.26 -14.08
C PRO A 58 0.16 23.24 -14.93
N SER A 59 0.89 22.51 -15.75
CA SER A 59 0.39 21.31 -16.40
C SER A 59 0.43 20.13 -15.42
N PRO A 60 -0.27 19.02 -15.73
CA PRO A 60 -0.13 17.77 -14.95
C PRO A 60 1.32 17.27 -14.86
N TRP A 61 2.11 17.46 -15.91
CA TRP A 61 3.53 17.09 -15.93
C TRP A 61 4.37 17.91 -14.96
N ASP A 62 4.06 19.20 -14.81
CA ASP A 62 4.72 20.06 -13.82
C ASP A 62 4.49 19.53 -12.40
N PHE A 63 3.28 19.03 -12.11
CA PHE A 63 2.97 18.39 -10.83
C PHE A 63 3.76 17.09 -10.64
N VAL A 64 3.71 16.18 -11.61
CA VAL A 64 4.38 14.87 -11.54
C VAL A 64 5.90 15.03 -11.33
N PHE A 65 6.56 15.85 -12.15
CA PHE A 65 8.00 16.08 -12.04
C PHE A 65 8.38 16.81 -10.76
N PHE A 66 7.55 17.76 -10.32
CA PHE A 66 7.77 18.44 -9.05
C PHE A 66 7.71 17.47 -7.88
N MET A 67 6.67 16.62 -7.82
CA MET A 67 6.51 15.65 -6.74
C MET A 67 7.63 14.63 -6.70
N ASN A 68 8.04 14.07 -7.84
CA ASN A 68 9.19 13.16 -7.91
C ASN A 68 10.45 13.81 -7.35
N ASN A 69 10.71 15.07 -7.72
CA ASN A 69 11.88 15.80 -7.25
C ASN A 69 11.81 16.13 -5.75
N ALA A 70 10.67 16.65 -5.28
CA ALA A 70 10.48 17.03 -3.88
C ALA A 70 10.55 15.81 -2.94
N LEU A 71 10.01 14.67 -3.37
CA LEU A 71 10.02 13.41 -2.63
C LEU A 71 11.32 12.61 -2.83
N ARG A 72 12.15 12.98 -3.81
CA ARG A 72 13.38 12.26 -4.20
C ARG A 72 13.12 10.79 -4.52
N GLN A 73 12.02 10.52 -5.21
CA GLN A 73 11.56 9.18 -5.58
C GLN A 73 11.25 9.17 -7.07
N ASP A 74 11.56 8.05 -7.74
CA ASP A 74 11.01 7.77 -9.06
C ASP A 74 9.64 7.11 -8.91
N LEU A 75 8.60 7.92 -9.03
CA LEU A 75 7.21 7.52 -8.89
C LEU A 75 6.50 7.36 -10.24
N GLY A 76 7.26 7.16 -11.33
CA GLY A 76 6.71 7.01 -12.68
C GLY A 76 5.64 5.92 -12.76
N TRP A 77 5.91 4.77 -12.13
CA TRP A 77 4.95 3.68 -12.01
C TRP A 77 3.65 4.11 -11.30
N PHE A 78 3.77 4.84 -10.17
CA PHE A 78 2.64 5.29 -9.36
C PHE A 78 1.73 6.23 -10.16
N TRP A 79 2.31 7.27 -10.77
CA TRP A 79 1.56 8.20 -11.60
C TRP A 79 0.90 7.53 -12.78
N TYR A 80 1.57 6.57 -13.43
CA TYR A 80 1.01 5.80 -14.54
C TYR A 80 -0.30 5.12 -14.13
N TYR A 81 -0.30 4.33 -13.08
CA TYR A 81 -1.49 3.61 -12.64
C TYR A 81 -2.61 4.56 -12.20
N TRP A 82 -2.30 5.59 -11.42
CA TRP A 82 -3.32 6.50 -10.92
C TRP A 82 -3.89 7.45 -11.97
N LEU A 83 -3.08 7.97 -12.88
CA LEU A 83 -3.50 9.05 -13.79
C LEU A 83 -3.94 8.54 -15.16
N TRP A 84 -3.35 7.44 -15.67
CA TRP A 84 -3.59 6.97 -17.03
C TRP A 84 -4.32 5.64 -17.14
N THR A 85 -4.57 4.94 -16.04
CA THR A 85 -5.29 3.66 -16.04
C THR A 85 -6.50 3.69 -15.11
N THR A 86 -7.29 2.62 -15.14
CA THR A 86 -8.38 2.34 -14.20
C THR A 86 -8.08 1.09 -13.37
N GLU A 87 -6.81 0.70 -13.32
CA GLU A 87 -6.34 -0.44 -12.57
C GLU A 87 -6.42 -0.18 -11.05
N SER A 88 -6.53 -1.25 -10.30
CA SER A 88 -6.63 -1.23 -8.84
C SER A 88 -5.58 -2.14 -8.20
N VAL A 89 -5.37 -1.93 -6.91
CA VAL A 89 -4.78 -2.93 -6.03
C VAL A 89 -5.80 -4.06 -5.84
N ASP A 90 -5.32 -5.30 -5.72
CA ASP A 90 -6.13 -6.49 -5.44
C ASP A 90 -5.19 -7.53 -4.83
N GLY A 91 -4.88 -7.32 -3.56
CA GLY A 91 -3.94 -8.13 -2.78
C GLY A 91 -4.67 -9.17 -1.94
N SER A 92 -4.02 -10.29 -1.65
CA SER A 92 -4.59 -11.33 -0.78
C SER A 92 -3.51 -12.08 -0.01
N ILE A 93 -3.89 -12.72 1.09
CA ILE A 93 -3.05 -13.70 1.78
C ILE A 93 -3.39 -15.09 1.22
N GLU A 94 -2.57 -15.57 0.27
CA GLU A 94 -2.80 -16.86 -0.39
C GLU A 94 -2.54 -18.05 0.55
N SER A 95 -1.48 -17.98 1.35
CA SER A 95 -1.15 -19.04 2.32
C SER A 95 -0.24 -18.55 3.44
N VAL A 96 -0.31 -19.22 4.57
CA VAL A 96 0.60 -19.06 5.70
C VAL A 96 1.15 -20.43 6.11
N THR A 97 2.46 -20.56 6.14
CA THR A 97 3.15 -21.80 6.51
C THR A 97 4.14 -21.50 7.61
N THR A 98 4.02 -22.21 8.73
CA THR A 98 4.95 -22.09 9.87
C THR A 98 5.78 -23.35 10.03
N SER A 99 7.08 -23.18 10.20
CA SER A 99 8.04 -24.24 10.50
C SER A 99 8.95 -23.79 11.63
N ASP A 100 8.88 -24.45 12.78
CA ASP A 100 9.62 -24.12 14.00
C ASP A 100 9.44 -22.64 14.44
N SER A 101 10.41 -21.80 14.12
CA SER A 101 10.43 -20.37 14.48
C SER A 101 10.26 -19.43 13.30
N HIS A 102 10.00 -19.96 12.10
CA HIS A 102 9.93 -19.23 10.85
C HIS A 102 8.53 -19.35 10.24
N THR A 103 7.95 -18.24 9.82
CA THR A 103 6.64 -18.24 9.16
C THR A 103 6.75 -17.55 7.81
N THR A 104 6.34 -18.23 6.76
CA THR A 104 6.23 -17.67 5.41
C THR A 104 4.78 -17.33 5.12
N VAL A 105 4.54 -16.09 4.75
CA VAL A 105 3.24 -15.59 4.28
C VAL A 105 3.33 -15.36 2.79
N THR A 106 2.64 -16.18 1.99
CA THR A 106 2.55 -15.95 0.55
C THR A 106 1.46 -14.91 0.29
N VAL A 107 1.87 -13.71 -0.09
CA VAL A 107 0.99 -12.62 -0.52
C VAL A 107 0.85 -12.67 -2.03
N ARG A 108 -0.39 -12.60 -2.52
CA ARG A 108 -0.71 -12.58 -3.94
C ARG A 108 -1.23 -11.20 -4.35
N GLN A 109 -0.89 -10.75 -5.55
CA GLN A 109 -1.35 -9.51 -6.15
C GLN A 109 -2.04 -9.82 -7.49
N ASP A 110 -3.37 -9.85 -7.51
CA ASP A 110 -4.17 -10.07 -8.71
C ASP A 110 -4.44 -8.76 -9.46
N GLY A 111 -4.45 -7.62 -8.78
CA GLY A 111 -4.51 -6.30 -9.37
C GLY A 111 -3.27 -5.92 -10.18
N GLN A 112 -3.41 -4.98 -11.11
CA GLN A 112 -2.28 -4.47 -11.89
C GLN A 112 -1.52 -3.35 -11.17
N MET A 113 -2.18 -2.61 -10.27
CA MET A 113 -1.55 -1.54 -9.51
C MET A 113 -0.78 -2.13 -8.32
N PRO A 114 0.56 -2.02 -8.31
CA PRO A 114 1.33 -2.55 -7.19
C PRO A 114 1.20 -1.67 -5.96
N SER A 115 1.31 -2.28 -4.77
CA SER A 115 1.36 -1.60 -3.47
C SER A 115 2.46 -2.18 -2.60
N PRO A 116 2.98 -1.47 -1.59
CA PRO A 116 3.80 -2.07 -0.56
C PRO A 116 3.07 -3.24 0.11
N VAL A 117 3.81 -4.25 0.54
CA VAL A 117 3.26 -5.31 1.39
C VAL A 117 3.41 -4.87 2.84
N VAL A 118 2.28 -4.60 3.49
CA VAL A 118 2.23 -4.20 4.90
C VAL A 118 1.40 -5.23 5.65
N LEU A 119 2.04 -5.98 6.54
CA LEU A 119 1.39 -6.99 7.36
C LEU A 119 1.32 -6.53 8.82
N GLU A 120 0.12 -6.57 9.41
CA GLU A 120 -0.03 -6.60 10.85
C GLU A 120 0.00 -8.05 11.30
N VAL A 121 0.88 -8.35 12.25
CA VAL A 121 1.07 -9.67 12.82
C VAL A 121 0.68 -9.63 14.30
N GLN A 122 -0.35 -10.37 14.69
CA GLN A 122 -0.81 -10.50 16.05
C GLN A 122 -0.36 -11.83 16.64
N PHE A 123 0.37 -11.77 17.74
CA PHE A 123 0.90 -12.94 18.42
C PHE A 123 0.01 -13.38 19.56
N ALA A 124 0.18 -14.64 20.00
CA ALA A 124 -0.43 -15.13 21.22
C ALA A 124 -0.03 -14.23 22.42
N PRO A 125 -0.97 -13.94 23.36
CA PRO A 125 -0.71 -13.01 24.46
C PRO A 125 0.37 -13.52 25.43
N SER A 126 0.69 -14.79 25.40
CA SER A 126 1.74 -15.42 26.22
C SER A 126 2.56 -16.43 25.40
N GLY A 127 3.79 -16.68 25.82
CA GLY A 127 4.69 -17.61 25.15
C GLY A 127 6.14 -17.10 25.15
N PRO A 128 7.01 -17.65 24.29
CA PRO A 128 8.39 -17.20 24.12
C PRO A 128 8.51 -15.72 23.77
N ALA A 129 9.68 -15.12 23.96
CA ALA A 129 9.94 -13.76 23.53
C ALA A 129 9.78 -13.61 22.01
N ILE A 130 9.27 -12.45 21.59
CA ILE A 130 9.21 -12.08 20.17
C ILE A 130 10.58 -11.51 19.78
N GLU A 131 11.20 -12.09 18.76
CA GLU A 131 12.50 -11.65 18.26
C GLU A 131 12.33 -10.45 17.33
N PRO A 132 13.22 -9.42 17.36
CA PRO A 132 13.09 -8.26 16.52
C PRO A 132 13.48 -8.55 15.07
N MET A 133 12.72 -7.99 14.10
CA MET A 133 13.05 -8.01 12.68
C MET A 133 13.38 -6.60 12.17
N PRO A 134 14.33 -6.44 11.21
CA PRO A 134 14.78 -5.13 10.73
C PRO A 134 13.68 -4.28 10.08
N ASN A 135 12.73 -4.92 9.37
CA ASN A 135 11.62 -4.28 8.67
C ASN A 135 10.30 -4.31 9.46
N ALA A 136 10.37 -4.67 10.76
CA ALA A 136 9.24 -4.74 11.65
C ALA A 136 9.28 -3.65 12.71
N ARG A 137 8.11 -3.21 13.15
CA ARG A 137 7.92 -2.29 14.26
C ARG A 137 6.83 -2.84 15.18
N MET A 138 7.18 -3.08 16.43
CA MET A 138 6.18 -3.43 17.45
C MET A 138 5.25 -2.24 17.70
N ILE A 139 3.94 -2.51 17.74
CA ILE A 139 2.91 -1.55 18.12
C ILE A 139 2.62 -1.66 19.60
N ASP A 140 2.59 -2.87 20.11
CA ASP A 140 2.45 -3.25 21.50
C ASP A 140 3.22 -4.54 21.79
N ASP A 141 3.01 -5.15 22.95
CA ASP A 141 3.72 -6.34 23.41
C ASP A 141 3.39 -7.63 22.59
N ALA A 142 2.35 -7.59 21.77
CA ALA A 142 1.85 -8.74 21.01
C ALA A 142 1.49 -8.43 19.56
N THR A 143 1.80 -7.24 19.07
CA THR A 143 1.43 -6.81 17.70
C THR A 143 2.61 -6.13 17.01
N ALA A 144 2.94 -6.59 15.81
CA ALA A 144 3.96 -5.99 14.95
C ALA A 144 3.37 -5.54 13.62
N ILE A 145 3.90 -4.45 13.05
CA ILE A 145 3.75 -4.11 11.63
C ILE A 145 5.05 -4.42 10.92
N VAL A 146 4.96 -5.19 9.85
CA VAL A 146 6.08 -5.53 8.97
C VAL A 146 5.83 -4.94 7.60
N THR A 147 6.85 -4.32 6.99
CA THR A 147 6.67 -3.63 5.71
C THR A 147 7.75 -4.04 4.73
N TRP A 148 7.34 -4.38 3.52
CA TRP A 148 8.19 -4.52 2.35
C TRP A 148 7.81 -3.48 1.31
N PRO A 149 8.80 -2.83 0.66
CA PRO A 149 8.52 -1.80 -0.31
C PRO A 149 7.90 -2.37 -1.59
N VAL A 150 7.32 -1.50 -2.40
CA VAL A 150 6.58 -1.86 -3.63
C VAL A 150 7.41 -2.59 -4.68
N ASP A 151 8.72 -2.44 -4.63
CA ASP A 151 9.66 -3.03 -5.60
C ASP A 151 9.72 -4.58 -5.55
N VAL A 152 9.16 -5.21 -4.51
CA VAL A 152 8.96 -6.67 -4.47
C VAL A 152 8.18 -7.20 -5.68
N TRP A 153 7.36 -6.34 -6.31
CA TRP A 153 6.56 -6.68 -7.49
C TRP A 153 7.24 -6.37 -8.83
N PHE A 154 8.34 -5.63 -8.84
CA PHE A 154 8.96 -5.15 -10.09
C PHE A 154 9.67 -6.26 -10.88
N GLY A 155 9.88 -7.43 -10.28
CA GLY A 155 10.32 -8.64 -10.96
C GLY A 155 9.27 -9.32 -11.85
N GLY A 156 8.03 -8.84 -11.84
CA GLY A 156 6.91 -9.38 -12.63
C GLY A 156 6.24 -10.61 -12.00
N SER A 157 6.62 -11.01 -10.78
CA SER A 157 5.89 -12.04 -10.02
C SER A 157 4.52 -11.51 -9.57
N ARG A 158 3.55 -12.43 -9.48
CA ARG A 158 2.23 -12.17 -8.89
C ARG A 158 2.16 -12.63 -7.43
N THR A 159 3.18 -13.27 -6.94
CA THR A 159 3.28 -13.71 -5.54
C THR A 159 4.57 -13.23 -4.93
N PHE A 160 4.52 -12.96 -3.64
CA PHE A 160 5.66 -12.56 -2.82
C PHE A 160 5.61 -13.34 -1.50
N ASP A 161 6.70 -14.04 -1.18
CA ASP A 161 6.84 -14.75 0.08
C ASP A 161 7.44 -13.80 1.12
N ALA A 162 6.59 -13.36 2.05
CA ALA A 162 6.95 -12.51 3.16
C ALA A 162 7.44 -13.38 4.32
N GLU A 163 8.75 -13.31 4.59
CA GLU A 163 9.39 -14.09 5.63
C GLU A 163 9.29 -13.39 7.00
N LEU A 164 8.76 -14.10 8.00
CA LEU A 164 8.57 -13.64 9.37
C LEU A 164 9.44 -14.44 10.34
N ASP A 165 10.52 -13.84 10.80
CA ASP A 165 11.51 -14.41 11.73
C ASP A 165 11.35 -13.81 13.14
N PHE A 166 10.19 -14.00 13.75
CA PHE A 166 9.91 -13.51 15.10
C PHE A 166 10.20 -14.50 16.22
N GLY A 167 10.87 -15.60 15.90
CA GLY A 167 11.09 -16.70 16.82
C GLY A 167 9.84 -17.58 17.03
N PRO A 168 9.82 -18.41 18.07
CA PRO A 168 8.80 -19.46 18.24
C PRO A 168 7.48 -18.97 18.87
N ARG A 169 7.24 -17.64 18.95
CA ARG A 169 5.97 -17.10 19.44
C ARG A 169 4.87 -17.38 18.44
N ALA A 170 3.80 -18.04 18.87
CA ALA A 170 2.67 -18.37 18.01
C ALA A 170 2.01 -17.11 17.43
N ILE A 171 1.79 -17.09 16.11
CA ILE A 171 1.04 -16.06 15.40
C ILE A 171 -0.43 -16.47 15.40
N GLN A 172 -1.33 -15.57 15.80
CA GLN A 172 -2.77 -15.81 15.87
C GLN A 172 -3.51 -15.24 14.68
N LYS A 173 -3.08 -14.05 14.19
CA LYS A 173 -3.72 -13.37 13.08
C LYS A 173 -2.70 -12.60 12.26
N ILE A 174 -2.91 -12.55 10.96
CA ILE A 174 -2.17 -11.69 10.03
C ILE A 174 -3.19 -10.92 9.21
N THR A 175 -2.98 -9.61 9.06
CA THR A 175 -3.82 -8.73 8.24
C THR A 175 -2.95 -7.98 7.24
N LEU A 176 -3.26 -8.09 5.96
CA LEU A 176 -2.65 -7.32 4.88
C LEU A 176 -3.30 -5.93 4.82
N ASP A 177 -2.49 -4.88 4.70
CA ASP A 177 -2.91 -3.48 4.71
C ASP A 177 -3.88 -3.11 5.85
N PRO A 178 -3.48 -3.28 7.11
CA PRO A 178 -4.37 -3.10 8.27
C PRO A 178 -4.94 -1.69 8.40
N ALA A 179 -4.31 -0.71 7.77
CA ALA A 179 -4.76 0.69 7.77
C ALA A 179 -5.67 1.05 6.57
N GLY A 180 -5.91 0.13 5.64
CA GLY A 180 -6.69 0.37 4.42
C GLY A 180 -6.11 1.51 3.56
N ARG A 181 -4.78 1.61 3.48
CA ARG A 181 -4.08 2.69 2.76
C ARG A 181 -4.04 2.45 1.26
N PHE A 182 -4.05 1.20 0.86
CA PHE A 182 -3.94 0.79 -0.53
C PHE A 182 -5.32 0.30 -0.98
N PRO A 183 -6.02 1.03 -1.87
CA PRO A 183 -7.41 0.76 -2.20
C PRO A 183 -7.56 -0.60 -2.88
N ASP A 184 -7.74 -1.60 -2.06
CA ASP A 184 -7.93 -2.99 -2.45
C ASP A 184 -9.34 -3.19 -3.00
N ARG A 185 -9.43 -3.98 -4.07
CA ARG A 185 -10.69 -4.28 -4.75
C ARG A 185 -11.53 -5.29 -3.97
N ASP A 186 -10.88 -6.26 -3.33
CA ASP A 186 -11.53 -7.27 -2.49
C ASP A 186 -10.80 -7.45 -1.16
N PRO A 187 -11.03 -6.57 -0.17
CA PRO A 187 -10.34 -6.68 1.12
C PRO A 187 -10.80 -7.87 1.97
N SER A 188 -11.70 -8.73 1.49
CA SER A 188 -12.23 -9.86 2.26
C SER A 188 -11.22 -11.02 2.42
N ASP A 189 -10.19 -11.09 1.58
CA ASP A 189 -9.12 -12.09 1.61
C ASP A 189 -7.78 -11.55 2.15
N ASN A 190 -7.82 -10.37 2.75
CA ASN A 190 -6.68 -9.73 3.41
C ASN A 190 -6.39 -10.23 4.82
N GLU A 191 -7.14 -11.21 5.32
CA GLU A 191 -6.97 -11.72 6.68
C GLU A 191 -6.72 -13.23 6.73
N TRP A 192 -5.77 -13.60 7.56
CA TRP A 192 -5.55 -14.99 7.96
C TRP A 192 -5.61 -15.11 9.48
N SER A 193 -6.18 -16.21 9.96
CA SER A 193 -6.19 -16.56 11.39
C SER A 193 -5.73 -18.00 11.57
N SER A 194 -4.97 -18.26 12.63
CA SER A 194 -4.54 -19.62 12.97
C SER A 194 -5.77 -20.51 13.22
N PRO A 195 -5.73 -21.79 12.79
CA PRO A 195 -6.78 -22.74 13.11
C PRO A 195 -6.97 -22.87 14.63
N PRO A 196 -8.21 -23.00 15.12
CA PRO A 196 -8.45 -23.20 16.55
C PRO A 196 -7.83 -24.51 17.01
N GLY A 197 -6.83 -24.44 17.90
CA GLY A 197 -6.28 -25.62 18.59
C GLY A 197 -4.87 -26.06 18.18
N GLU A 198 -4.09 -25.23 17.51
CA GLU A 198 -2.62 -25.41 17.39
C GLU A 198 -1.86 -24.54 18.36
#